data_5da7fe93cf83d128344fbb7fd3222b46
#
_entry.id   5da7fe93cf83d128344fbb7fd3222b46
#
_cell.length_a   1.000
_cell.length_b   1.000
_cell.length_c   1.000
_cell.angle_alpha   90.00
_cell.angle_beta   90.00
_cell.angle_gamma   90.00
#
_symmetry.space_group_name_H-M   'P 1'
#
loop_
_entity.id
_entity.type
_entity.pdbx_description
1 polymer ?
#
loop_
_entity_poly.entity_id
_entity_poly.type
_entity_poly.pdbx_seq_one_letter_code
_entity_poly.pdbx_strand_id
1 'polypeptide(L)'
;ILALAVISLVGLGLFVMRELQAERPAVNLRLLRNVTFASGTVLGGVLGLGLFAGLFLMPMFLQKLLGYTAVDSGLAIMPRSVAMALTMPVAGRIYNRVGPKRLVGFGFFITALSFWQLSRLSVAIGYWDIFFPQTLQGVGFGMVFVALSTASLSTISKPDMTAATGLYNFFRQITGSVGIAMAASQLTRGGNHYRALLVEGISDYRDKTHAWTQTLSGVLNQQGIEPSMVHQKTLGLLDKVVTQQATMLSFNHVHFLIACIFFAVIPFVFLLRTRVISLETQSGKAAKGEELPWKT
;
A
#
# COMPACT_ATOMS: atom_id res chain seq x y z
N ILE A 1 -18.31 -9.39 13.89
CA ILE A 1 -16.91 -9.43 13.40
C ILE A 1 -16.29 -10.81 13.65
N LEU A 2 -16.34 -11.34 14.88
CA LEU A 2 -15.80 -12.67 15.23
C LEU A 2 -16.42 -13.79 14.39
N ALA A 3 -17.75 -13.81 14.22
CA ALA A 3 -18.44 -14.80 13.41
C ALA A 3 -18.00 -14.77 11.94
N LEU A 4 -17.86 -13.57 11.34
CA LEU A 4 -17.37 -13.41 9.97
C LEU A 4 -15.90 -13.88 9.83
N ALA A 5 -15.06 -13.61 10.81
CA ALA A 5 -13.67 -14.06 10.81
C ALA A 5 -13.59 -15.60 10.89
N VAL A 6 -14.40 -16.23 11.73
CA VAL A 6 -14.48 -17.69 11.84
C VAL A 6 -14.97 -18.32 10.52
N ILE A 7 -16.06 -17.78 9.93
CA ILE A 7 -16.58 -18.25 8.63
C ILE A 7 -15.53 -18.12 7.54
N SER A 8 -14.79 -17.00 7.49
CA SER A 8 -13.72 -16.78 6.50
C SER A 8 -12.56 -17.78 6.70
N LEU A 9 -12.15 -18.03 7.94
CA LEU A 9 -11.09 -18.99 8.26
C LEU A 9 -11.48 -20.42 7.90
N VAL A 10 -12.70 -20.82 8.28
CA VAL A 10 -13.23 -22.14 7.96
C VAL A 10 -13.39 -22.32 6.46
N GLY A 11 -13.97 -21.33 5.77
CA GLY A 11 -14.12 -21.35 4.31
C GLY A 11 -12.78 -21.44 3.57
N LEU A 12 -11.77 -20.68 4.01
CA LEU A 12 -10.41 -20.76 3.48
C LEU A 12 -9.77 -22.13 3.72
N GLY A 13 -9.94 -22.67 4.93
CA GLY A 13 -9.42 -24.02 5.27
C GLY A 13 -10.05 -25.11 4.41
N LEU A 14 -11.37 -25.09 4.26
CA LEU A 14 -12.09 -26.04 3.40
C LEU A 14 -11.69 -25.90 1.93
N PHE A 15 -11.51 -24.68 1.45
CA PHE A 15 -11.02 -24.41 0.10
C PHE A 15 -9.64 -25.03 -0.12
N VAL A 16 -8.67 -24.77 0.78
CA VAL A 16 -7.32 -25.32 0.70
C VAL A 16 -7.35 -26.86 0.74
N MET A 17 -8.13 -27.47 1.65
CA MET A 17 -8.26 -28.92 1.73
C MET A 17 -8.80 -29.51 0.43
N ARG A 18 -9.83 -28.90 -0.15
CA ARG A 18 -10.39 -29.36 -1.42
C ARG A 18 -9.39 -29.24 -2.56
N GLU A 19 -8.68 -28.11 -2.65
CA GLU A 19 -7.70 -27.88 -3.73
C GLU A 19 -6.50 -28.83 -3.68
N LEU A 20 -6.11 -29.27 -2.49
CA LEU A 20 -5.04 -30.26 -2.31
C LEU A 20 -5.47 -31.67 -2.70
N GLN A 21 -6.76 -31.99 -2.62
CA GLN A 21 -7.35 -33.31 -2.92
C GLN A 21 -7.90 -33.42 -4.36
N ALA A 22 -8.16 -32.29 -5.03
CA ALA A 22 -8.75 -32.27 -6.35
C ALA A 22 -7.79 -32.83 -7.42
N GLU A 23 -8.30 -33.69 -8.32
CA GLU A 23 -7.55 -34.19 -9.48
C GLU A 23 -7.24 -33.07 -10.49
N ARG A 24 -8.15 -32.08 -10.61
CA ARG A 24 -8.00 -30.87 -11.43
C ARG A 24 -8.24 -29.65 -10.56
N PRO A 25 -7.23 -29.21 -9.78
CA PRO A 25 -7.38 -28.06 -8.91
C PRO A 25 -7.57 -26.77 -9.73
N ALA A 26 -8.50 -25.91 -9.31
CA ALA A 26 -8.66 -24.58 -9.88
C ALA A 26 -7.42 -23.71 -9.60
N VAL A 27 -6.80 -23.95 -8.44
CA VAL A 27 -5.58 -23.26 -7.99
C VAL A 27 -4.52 -24.30 -7.66
N ASN A 28 -3.54 -24.47 -8.53
CA ASN A 28 -2.49 -25.48 -8.33
C ASN A 28 -1.47 -25.02 -7.25
N LEU A 29 -1.80 -25.30 -5.98
CA LEU A 29 -0.94 -24.95 -4.83
C LEU A 29 0.43 -25.68 -4.87
N ARG A 30 0.57 -26.75 -5.63
CA ARG A 30 1.84 -27.49 -5.80
C ARG A 30 2.92 -26.59 -6.45
N LEU A 31 2.52 -25.58 -7.21
CA LEU A 31 3.45 -24.59 -7.80
C LEU A 31 4.25 -23.80 -6.74
N LEU A 32 3.71 -23.66 -5.52
CA LEU A 32 4.43 -23.03 -4.41
C LEU A 32 5.65 -23.83 -3.91
N ARG A 33 5.81 -25.09 -4.35
CA ARG A 33 7.06 -25.84 -4.09
C ARG A 33 8.26 -25.27 -4.86
N ASN A 34 8.01 -24.52 -5.93
CA ASN A 34 9.06 -23.76 -6.60
C ASN A 34 9.41 -22.52 -5.76
N VAL A 35 10.62 -22.52 -5.20
CA VAL A 35 11.09 -21.46 -4.28
C VAL A 35 11.05 -20.07 -4.93
N THR A 36 11.36 -19.97 -6.24
CA THR A 36 11.33 -18.70 -6.96
C THR A 36 9.89 -18.18 -7.11
N PHE A 37 8.97 -19.06 -7.47
CA PHE A 37 7.56 -18.72 -7.59
C PHE A 37 6.95 -18.38 -6.21
N ALA A 38 7.24 -19.19 -5.19
CA ALA A 38 6.74 -18.96 -3.83
C ALA A 38 7.25 -17.62 -3.25
N SER A 39 8.56 -17.37 -3.32
CA SER A 39 9.12 -16.08 -2.86
C SER A 39 8.58 -14.90 -3.63
N GLY A 40 8.43 -15.02 -4.96
CA GLY A 40 7.81 -14.00 -5.79
C GLY A 40 6.34 -13.76 -5.44
N THR A 41 5.58 -14.81 -5.13
CA THR A 41 4.17 -14.70 -4.72
C THR A 41 4.03 -14.00 -3.37
N VAL A 42 4.89 -14.31 -2.40
CA VAL A 42 4.91 -13.61 -1.09
C VAL A 42 5.24 -12.13 -1.27
N LEU A 43 6.28 -11.81 -2.03
CA LEU A 43 6.64 -10.42 -2.34
C LEU A 43 5.52 -9.70 -3.12
N GLY A 44 4.84 -10.42 -4.03
CA GLY A 44 3.65 -9.93 -4.73
C GLY A 44 2.48 -9.64 -3.79
N GLY A 45 2.33 -10.44 -2.74
CA GLY A 45 1.40 -10.18 -1.65
C GLY A 45 1.73 -8.88 -0.91
N VAL A 46 3.00 -8.67 -0.53
CA VAL A 46 3.42 -7.40 0.12
C VAL A 46 3.19 -6.19 -0.80
N LEU A 47 3.47 -6.34 -2.10
CA LEU A 47 3.13 -5.31 -3.10
C LEU A 47 1.62 -5.03 -3.08
N GLY A 48 0.78 -6.09 -3.07
CA GLY A 48 -0.68 -5.99 -2.98
C GLY A 48 -1.12 -5.25 -1.72
N LEU A 49 -0.57 -5.62 -0.56
CA LEU A 49 -0.85 -4.96 0.71
C LEU A 49 -0.64 -3.44 0.62
N GLY A 50 0.53 -2.99 0.18
CA GLY A 50 0.82 -1.55 0.07
C GLY A 50 -0.02 -0.83 -0.98
N LEU A 51 -0.24 -1.47 -2.14
CA LEU A 51 -1.02 -0.90 -3.22
C LEU A 51 -2.48 -0.67 -2.80
N PHE A 52 -3.13 -1.68 -2.22
CA PHE A 52 -4.54 -1.59 -1.82
C PHE A 52 -4.73 -0.74 -0.56
N ALA A 53 -3.81 -0.82 0.42
CA ALA A 53 -3.82 0.07 1.58
C ALA A 53 -3.67 1.54 1.15
N GLY A 54 -2.75 1.84 0.23
CA GLY A 54 -2.57 3.20 -0.30
C GLY A 54 -3.77 3.70 -1.12
N LEU A 55 -4.44 2.81 -1.87
CA LEU A 55 -5.68 3.12 -2.58
C LEU A 55 -6.83 3.45 -1.63
N PHE A 56 -6.86 2.85 -0.46
CA PHE A 56 -7.86 3.10 0.58
C PHE A 56 -7.53 4.37 1.39
N LEU A 57 -6.28 4.49 1.85
CA LEU A 57 -5.88 5.56 2.78
C LEU A 57 -5.92 6.95 2.14
N MET A 58 -5.43 7.08 0.91
CA MET A 58 -5.23 8.40 0.32
C MET A 58 -6.53 9.14 0.01
N PRO A 59 -7.57 8.55 -0.63
CA PRO A 59 -8.86 9.21 -0.79
C PRO A 59 -9.50 9.57 0.55
N MET A 60 -9.38 8.67 1.54
CA MET A 60 -9.94 8.90 2.88
C MET A 60 -9.25 10.07 3.59
N PHE A 61 -7.93 10.19 3.46
CA PHE A 61 -7.15 11.31 3.96
C PHE A 61 -7.60 12.64 3.33
N LEU A 62 -7.65 12.70 2.00
CA LEU A 62 -8.01 13.90 1.25
C LEU A 62 -9.44 14.38 1.56
N GLN A 63 -10.39 13.46 1.59
CA GLN A 63 -11.81 13.81 1.77
C GLN A 63 -12.14 14.10 3.24
N LYS A 64 -11.69 13.27 4.19
CA LYS A 64 -12.08 13.43 5.61
C LYS A 64 -11.27 14.49 6.35
N LEU A 65 -9.97 14.65 6.02
CA LEU A 65 -9.10 15.59 6.73
C LEU A 65 -8.97 16.93 6.02
N LEU A 66 -8.80 16.92 4.70
CA LEU A 66 -8.58 18.13 3.92
C LEU A 66 -9.88 18.67 3.29
N GLY A 67 -11.00 17.93 3.38
CA GLY A 67 -12.28 18.37 2.87
C GLY A 67 -12.37 18.40 1.33
N TYR A 68 -11.49 17.68 0.64
CA TYR A 68 -11.52 17.61 -0.83
C TYR A 68 -12.79 16.93 -1.32
N THR A 69 -13.29 17.37 -2.48
CA THR A 69 -14.34 16.64 -3.18
C THR A 69 -13.82 15.31 -3.72
N ALA A 70 -14.71 14.40 -4.11
CA ALA A 70 -14.29 13.13 -4.72
C ALA A 70 -13.48 13.35 -6.00
N VAL A 71 -13.82 14.37 -6.79
CA VAL A 71 -13.13 14.74 -8.03
C VAL A 71 -11.72 15.26 -7.72
N ASP A 72 -11.59 16.21 -6.80
CA ASP A 72 -10.30 16.78 -6.41
C ASP A 72 -9.38 15.71 -5.82
N SER A 73 -9.95 14.79 -5.02
CA SER A 73 -9.21 13.64 -4.50
C SER A 73 -8.69 12.73 -5.62
N GLY A 74 -9.50 12.49 -6.65
CA GLY A 74 -9.09 11.73 -7.83
C GLY A 74 -7.94 12.40 -8.58
N LEU A 75 -8.03 13.71 -8.78
CA LEU A 75 -6.98 14.51 -9.42
C LEU A 75 -5.68 14.52 -8.60
N ALA A 76 -5.76 14.62 -7.28
CA ALA A 76 -4.60 14.58 -6.40
C ALA A 76 -3.89 13.23 -6.39
N ILE A 77 -4.60 12.12 -6.69
CA ILE A 77 -4.05 10.76 -6.77
C ILE A 77 -3.58 10.41 -8.19
N MET A 78 -4.05 11.14 -9.21
CA MET A 78 -3.74 10.89 -10.62
C MET A 78 -2.22 10.78 -10.90
N PRO A 79 -1.33 11.60 -10.30
CA PRO A 79 0.12 11.52 -10.53
C PRO A 79 0.70 10.13 -10.28
N ARG A 80 0.19 9.40 -9.28
CA ARG A 80 0.60 8.01 -9.00
C ARG A 80 0.26 7.08 -10.15
N SER A 81 -0.97 7.16 -10.66
CA SER A 81 -1.43 6.29 -11.73
C SER A 81 -0.70 6.54 -13.03
N VAL A 82 -0.47 7.82 -13.37
CA VAL A 82 0.30 8.23 -14.55
C VAL A 82 1.76 7.78 -14.42
N ALA A 83 2.40 8.03 -13.29
CA ALA A 83 3.77 7.60 -13.04
C ALA A 83 3.92 6.08 -13.13
N MET A 84 2.97 5.32 -12.57
CA MET A 84 2.95 3.86 -12.67
C MET A 84 2.82 3.40 -14.13
N ALA A 85 1.89 3.97 -14.89
CA ALA A 85 1.66 3.63 -16.30
C ALA A 85 2.89 3.91 -17.17
N LEU A 86 3.57 5.04 -16.95
CA LEU A 86 4.80 5.41 -17.68
C LEU A 86 6.01 4.55 -17.26
N THR A 87 6.07 4.15 -16.01
CA THR A 87 7.19 3.36 -15.48
C THR A 87 7.13 1.90 -15.92
N MET A 88 5.94 1.31 -16.10
CA MET A 88 5.80 -0.10 -16.48
C MET A 88 6.55 -0.48 -17.77
N PRO A 89 6.38 0.24 -18.91
CA PRO A 89 7.13 -0.07 -20.13
C PRO A 89 8.64 0.13 -19.96
N VAL A 90 9.04 1.16 -19.21
CA VAL A 90 10.46 1.43 -18.90
C VAL A 90 11.06 0.30 -18.08
N ALA A 91 10.37 -0.13 -17.03
CA ALA A 91 10.77 -1.26 -16.19
C ALA A 91 10.93 -2.54 -17.02
N GLY A 92 10.01 -2.81 -17.94
CA GLY A 92 10.09 -3.95 -18.85
C GLY A 92 11.33 -3.92 -19.75
N ARG A 93 11.68 -2.75 -20.31
CA ARG A 93 12.89 -2.58 -21.14
C ARG A 93 14.18 -2.75 -20.35
N ILE A 94 14.21 -2.26 -19.13
CA ILE A 94 15.41 -2.30 -18.28
C ILE A 94 15.57 -3.66 -17.59
N TYR A 95 14.50 -4.45 -17.47
CA TYR A 95 14.46 -5.73 -16.76
C TYR A 95 15.64 -6.65 -17.12
N ASN A 96 15.93 -6.84 -18.40
CA ASN A 96 17.00 -7.72 -18.87
C ASN A 96 18.41 -7.14 -18.65
N ARG A 97 18.55 -5.79 -18.59
CA ARG A 97 19.85 -5.12 -18.42
C ARG A 97 20.26 -5.03 -16.95
N VAL A 98 19.36 -4.65 -16.08
CA VAL A 98 19.62 -4.40 -14.65
C VAL A 98 19.48 -5.69 -13.82
N GLY A 99 18.63 -6.58 -14.30
CA GLY A 99 18.28 -7.83 -13.60
C GLY A 99 17.12 -7.64 -12.61
N PRO A 100 16.33 -8.71 -12.44
CA PRO A 100 15.07 -8.64 -11.67
C PRO A 100 15.27 -8.27 -10.20
N LYS A 101 16.29 -8.82 -9.54
CA LYS A 101 16.54 -8.56 -8.11
C LYS A 101 16.78 -7.09 -7.81
N ARG A 102 17.64 -6.44 -8.60
CA ARG A 102 17.98 -5.02 -8.41
C ARG A 102 16.77 -4.15 -8.69
N LEU A 103 16.01 -4.47 -9.75
CA LEU A 103 14.84 -3.71 -10.14
C LEU A 103 13.71 -3.81 -9.10
N VAL A 104 13.45 -5.01 -8.57
CA VAL A 104 12.48 -5.23 -7.50
C VAL A 104 12.93 -4.54 -6.20
N GLY A 105 14.19 -4.72 -5.80
CA GLY A 105 14.73 -4.11 -4.58
C GLY A 105 14.69 -2.58 -4.62
N PHE A 106 15.08 -1.98 -5.74
CA PHE A 106 15.03 -0.54 -5.93
C PHE A 106 13.59 -0.01 -5.96
N GLY A 107 12.67 -0.74 -6.61
CA GLY A 107 11.25 -0.39 -6.61
C GLY A 107 10.63 -0.46 -5.21
N PHE A 108 10.93 -1.48 -4.40
CA PHE A 108 10.51 -1.55 -3.01
C PHE A 108 11.10 -0.40 -2.18
N PHE A 109 12.36 -0.05 -2.39
CA PHE A 109 13.00 1.08 -1.70
C PHE A 109 12.30 2.42 -2.02
N ILE A 110 12.05 2.68 -3.31
CA ILE A 110 11.31 3.90 -3.74
C ILE A 110 9.92 3.94 -3.11
N THR A 111 9.20 2.81 -3.11
CA THR A 111 7.87 2.72 -2.52
C THR A 111 7.91 2.96 -1.01
N ALA A 112 8.88 2.38 -0.31
CA ALA A 112 9.08 2.59 1.12
C ALA A 112 9.36 4.07 1.44
N LEU A 113 10.22 4.71 0.64
CA LEU A 113 10.54 6.13 0.78
C LEU A 113 9.31 7.02 0.56
N SER A 114 8.47 6.68 -0.42
CA SER A 114 7.20 7.38 -0.65
C SER A 114 6.26 7.27 0.56
N PHE A 115 6.04 6.06 1.09
CA PHE A 115 5.21 5.89 2.28
C PHE A 115 5.80 6.59 3.51
N TRP A 116 7.12 6.61 3.63
CA TRP A 116 7.80 7.36 4.69
C TRP A 116 7.61 8.88 4.56
N GLN A 117 7.65 9.44 3.34
CA GLN A 117 7.31 10.84 3.11
C GLN A 117 5.85 11.12 3.48
N LEU A 118 4.90 10.27 3.06
CA LEU A 118 3.49 10.39 3.42
C LEU A 118 3.23 10.28 4.93
N SER A 119 4.09 9.60 5.68
CA SER A 119 4.00 9.53 7.15
C SER A 119 4.39 10.82 7.87
N ARG A 120 4.89 11.81 7.16
CA ARG A 120 5.31 13.11 7.70
C ARG A 120 4.43 14.28 7.27
N LEU A 121 3.29 14.00 6.65
CA LEU A 121 2.36 15.04 6.26
C LEU A 121 1.74 15.73 7.49
N SER A 122 1.33 16.99 7.33
CA SER A 122 0.60 17.77 8.32
C SER A 122 -0.77 18.18 7.77
N VAL A 123 -1.61 18.80 8.58
CA VAL A 123 -2.92 19.30 8.12
C VAL A 123 -2.76 20.54 7.21
N ALA A 124 -1.66 21.28 7.36
CA ALA A 124 -1.35 22.48 6.57
C ALA A 124 -0.43 22.15 5.38
N ILE A 125 -0.88 21.22 4.50
CA ILE A 125 -0.12 20.80 3.31
C ILE A 125 -0.68 21.42 2.04
N GLY A 126 0.24 21.67 1.09
CA GLY A 126 -0.10 22.05 -0.26
C GLY A 126 -0.21 20.86 -1.22
N TYR A 127 -0.65 21.14 -2.43
CA TYR A 127 -0.75 20.13 -3.49
C TYR A 127 0.59 19.40 -3.77
N TRP A 128 1.69 20.13 -3.75
CA TRP A 128 3.02 19.59 -4.05
C TRP A 128 3.53 18.59 -3.00
N ASP A 129 3.12 18.74 -1.74
CA ASP A 129 3.47 17.81 -0.66
C ASP A 129 2.84 16.42 -0.87
N ILE A 130 1.75 16.36 -1.64
CA ILE A 130 1.08 15.13 -2.04
C ILE A 130 1.62 14.62 -3.38
N PHE A 131 1.85 15.53 -4.33
CA PHE A 131 2.25 15.21 -5.70
C PHE A 131 3.54 14.40 -5.76
N PHE A 132 4.60 14.85 -5.08
CA PHE A 132 5.90 14.17 -5.11
C PHE A 132 5.86 12.75 -4.52
N PRO A 133 5.34 12.53 -3.31
CA PRO A 133 5.23 11.17 -2.78
C PRO A 133 4.35 10.27 -3.64
N GLN A 134 3.25 10.77 -4.17
CA GLN A 134 2.36 9.98 -5.04
C GLN A 134 3.05 9.58 -6.35
N THR A 135 3.77 10.50 -6.98
CA THR A 135 4.56 10.21 -8.18
C THR A 135 5.63 9.15 -7.89
N LEU A 136 6.37 9.34 -6.80
CA LEU A 136 7.40 8.40 -6.36
C LEU A 136 6.81 7.01 -6.09
N GLN A 137 5.64 6.96 -5.46
CA GLN A 137 4.90 5.72 -5.20
C GLN A 137 4.50 5.01 -6.49
N GLY A 138 4.03 5.77 -7.50
CA GLY A 138 3.69 5.23 -8.82
C GLY A 138 4.90 4.62 -9.52
N VAL A 139 6.06 5.30 -9.49
CA VAL A 139 7.32 4.78 -10.02
C VAL A 139 7.71 3.48 -9.33
N GLY A 140 7.72 3.46 -8.00
CA GLY A 140 8.07 2.28 -7.22
C GLY A 140 7.15 1.08 -7.52
N PHE A 141 5.84 1.29 -7.49
CA PHE A 141 4.86 0.25 -7.80
C PHE A 141 4.98 -0.26 -9.24
N GLY A 142 5.18 0.63 -10.23
CA GLY A 142 5.36 0.24 -11.62
C GLY A 142 6.59 -0.65 -11.83
N MET A 143 7.71 -0.30 -11.21
CA MET A 143 8.94 -1.10 -11.26
C MET A 143 8.76 -2.48 -10.63
N VAL A 144 8.23 -2.53 -9.40
CA VAL A 144 8.04 -3.80 -8.68
C VAL A 144 7.03 -4.67 -9.40
N PHE A 145 5.91 -4.12 -9.85
CA PHE A 145 4.83 -4.88 -10.49
C PHE A 145 5.33 -5.67 -11.70
N VAL A 146 6.03 -5.00 -12.63
CA VAL A 146 6.53 -5.65 -13.85
C VAL A 146 7.67 -6.62 -13.53
N ALA A 147 8.64 -6.17 -12.74
CA ALA A 147 9.82 -6.98 -12.48
C ALA A 147 9.49 -8.24 -11.67
N LEU A 148 8.59 -8.11 -10.69
CA LEU A 148 8.25 -9.21 -9.79
C LEU A 148 7.32 -10.22 -10.48
N SER A 149 6.30 -9.79 -11.23
CA SER A 149 5.43 -10.69 -11.98
C SER A 149 6.22 -11.49 -13.01
N THR A 150 7.09 -10.82 -13.79
CA THR A 150 7.96 -11.48 -14.77
C THR A 150 8.92 -12.47 -14.10
N ALA A 151 9.59 -12.08 -13.01
CA ALA A 151 10.53 -12.93 -12.30
C ALA A 151 9.86 -14.17 -11.68
N SER A 152 8.68 -13.98 -11.06
CA SER A 152 7.94 -15.07 -10.41
C SER A 152 7.47 -16.12 -11.39
N LEU A 153 7.00 -15.69 -12.55
CA LEU A 153 6.45 -16.59 -13.59
C LEU A 153 7.52 -17.17 -14.50
N SER A 154 8.74 -16.65 -14.51
CA SER A 154 9.82 -17.07 -15.42
C SER A 154 10.26 -18.53 -15.26
N THR A 155 10.00 -19.14 -14.11
CA THR A 155 10.40 -20.53 -13.79
C THR A 155 9.27 -21.54 -13.97
N ILE A 156 8.10 -21.08 -14.43
CA ILE A 156 6.89 -21.90 -14.60
C ILE A 156 6.83 -22.42 -16.03
N SER A 157 6.39 -23.68 -16.19
CA SER A 157 6.19 -24.31 -17.48
C SER A 157 5.02 -23.68 -18.25
N LYS A 158 5.06 -23.71 -19.59
CA LYS A 158 3.97 -23.13 -20.41
C LYS A 158 2.58 -23.70 -20.09
N PRO A 159 2.40 -25.01 -19.88
CA PRO A 159 1.09 -25.58 -19.54
C PRO A 159 0.54 -25.04 -18.20
N ASP A 160 1.40 -24.75 -17.23
CA ASP A 160 1.01 -24.30 -15.88
C ASP A 160 0.92 -22.77 -15.76
N MET A 161 1.25 -22.03 -16.81
CA MET A 161 1.36 -20.56 -16.77
C MET A 161 0.05 -19.88 -16.35
N THR A 162 -1.09 -20.36 -16.86
CA THR A 162 -2.42 -19.81 -16.53
C THR A 162 -2.74 -20.03 -15.05
N ALA A 163 -2.50 -21.24 -14.54
CA ALA A 163 -2.73 -21.59 -13.14
C ALA A 163 -1.80 -20.79 -12.20
N ALA A 164 -0.52 -20.63 -12.59
CA ALA A 164 0.44 -19.85 -11.83
C ALA A 164 0.06 -18.36 -11.78
N THR A 165 -0.35 -17.77 -12.90
CA THR A 165 -0.79 -16.37 -12.96
C THR A 165 -2.05 -16.16 -12.10
N GLY A 166 -2.99 -17.10 -12.15
CA GLY A 166 -4.18 -17.09 -11.29
C GLY A 166 -3.81 -17.12 -9.82
N LEU A 167 -2.94 -18.04 -9.41
CA LEU A 167 -2.48 -18.18 -8.03
C LEU A 167 -1.72 -16.95 -7.53
N TYR A 168 -0.81 -16.39 -8.36
CA TYR A 168 -0.09 -15.16 -8.05
C TYR A 168 -1.02 -13.98 -7.80
N ASN A 169 -2.03 -13.78 -8.69
CA ASN A 169 -3.00 -12.72 -8.55
C ASN A 169 -3.94 -12.93 -7.35
N PHE A 170 -4.32 -14.17 -7.07
CA PHE A 170 -5.15 -14.54 -5.93
C PHE A 170 -4.45 -14.18 -4.60
N PHE A 171 -3.19 -14.57 -4.43
CA PHE A 171 -2.41 -14.19 -3.25
C PHE A 171 -2.27 -12.67 -3.09
N ARG A 172 -1.99 -11.97 -4.18
CA ARG A 172 -1.88 -10.51 -4.17
C ARG A 172 -3.20 -9.86 -3.74
N GLN A 173 -4.34 -10.37 -4.21
CA GLN A 173 -5.67 -9.85 -3.88
C GLN A 173 -6.04 -10.10 -2.42
N ILE A 174 -5.80 -11.31 -1.91
CA ILE A 174 -6.05 -11.63 -0.50
C ILE A 174 -5.17 -10.76 0.40
N THR A 175 -3.87 -10.68 0.14
CA THR A 175 -2.97 -9.87 0.95
C THR A 175 -3.31 -8.38 0.84
N GLY A 176 -3.80 -7.93 -0.32
CA GLY A 176 -4.34 -6.60 -0.51
C GLY A 176 -5.55 -6.31 0.37
N SER A 177 -6.48 -7.24 0.48
CA SER A 177 -7.64 -7.12 1.37
C SER A 177 -7.22 -7.06 2.85
N VAL A 178 -6.22 -7.86 3.23
CA VAL A 178 -5.60 -7.78 4.57
C VAL A 178 -4.97 -6.41 4.78
N GLY A 179 -4.32 -5.85 3.77
CA GLY A 179 -3.75 -4.50 3.79
C GLY A 179 -4.79 -3.42 4.07
N ILE A 180 -5.94 -3.47 3.40
CA ILE A 180 -7.06 -2.54 3.67
C ILE A 180 -7.58 -2.71 5.10
N ALA A 181 -7.81 -3.95 5.54
CA ALA A 181 -8.33 -4.23 6.87
C ALA A 181 -7.37 -3.78 7.98
N MET A 182 -6.06 -4.01 7.79
CA MET A 182 -5.01 -3.53 8.69
C MET A 182 -5.00 -2.00 8.74
N ALA A 183 -5.00 -1.34 7.58
CA ALA A 183 -4.99 0.12 7.50
C ALA A 183 -6.23 0.73 8.17
N ALA A 184 -7.43 0.20 7.91
CA ALA A 184 -8.68 0.67 8.51
C ALA A 184 -8.71 0.46 10.04
N SER A 185 -8.27 -0.72 10.51
CA SER A 185 -8.21 -1.04 11.94
C SER A 185 -7.22 -0.13 12.68
N GLN A 186 -6.02 0.03 12.14
CA GLN A 186 -5.00 0.89 12.73
C GLN A 186 -5.40 2.37 12.70
N LEU A 187 -6.07 2.81 11.63
CA LEU A 187 -6.58 4.16 11.54
C LEU A 187 -7.61 4.47 12.64
N THR A 188 -8.55 3.55 12.88
CA THR A 188 -9.58 3.72 13.90
C THR A 188 -8.98 3.65 15.31
N ARG A 189 -8.15 2.63 15.58
CA ARG A 189 -7.50 2.48 16.91
C ARG A 189 -6.54 3.62 17.20
N GLY A 190 -5.72 4.01 16.20
CA GLY A 190 -4.80 5.13 16.31
C GLY A 190 -5.53 6.45 16.56
N GLY A 191 -6.62 6.72 15.82
CA GLY A 191 -7.45 7.90 16.03
C GLY A 191 -7.95 8.03 17.47
N ASN A 192 -8.49 6.94 18.03
CA ASN A 192 -8.95 6.92 19.42
C ASN A 192 -7.79 7.09 20.43
N HIS A 193 -6.68 6.42 20.19
CA HIS A 193 -5.49 6.51 21.05
C HIS A 193 -4.88 7.93 21.06
N TYR A 194 -4.63 8.50 19.88
CA TYR A 194 -4.08 9.85 19.78
C TYR A 194 -5.05 10.91 20.30
N ARG A 195 -6.36 10.71 20.09
CA ARG A 195 -7.36 11.62 20.67
C ARG A 195 -7.32 11.61 22.19
N ALA A 196 -7.23 10.42 22.83
CA ALA A 196 -7.10 10.32 24.28
C ALA A 196 -5.86 11.05 24.79
N LEU A 197 -4.70 10.82 24.15
CA LEU A 197 -3.44 11.49 24.52
C LEU A 197 -3.50 13.03 24.37
N LEU A 198 -4.15 13.51 23.29
CA LEU A 198 -4.28 14.95 23.04
C LEU A 198 -5.25 15.59 24.04
N VAL A 199 -6.34 14.91 24.41
CA VAL A 199 -7.31 15.41 25.40
C VAL A 199 -6.67 15.50 26.79
N GLU A 200 -5.84 14.54 27.22
CA GLU A 200 -5.08 14.65 28.47
C GLU A 200 -4.16 15.88 28.49
N GLY A 201 -3.68 16.31 27.32
CA GLY A 201 -2.90 17.54 27.14
C GLY A 201 -3.71 18.84 27.27
N ILE A 202 -5.03 18.77 27.15
CA ILE A 202 -5.94 19.92 27.21
C ILE A 202 -6.60 19.91 28.59
N SER A 203 -5.89 20.47 29.59
CA SER A 203 -6.48 20.66 30.91
C SER A 203 -6.71 22.17 31.15
N ASP A 204 -7.78 22.49 31.90
CA ASP A 204 -8.08 23.88 32.29
C ASP A 204 -6.97 24.57 33.10
N TYR A 205 -6.00 23.79 33.59
CA TYR A 205 -4.84 24.29 34.36
C TYR A 205 -3.65 24.68 33.48
N ARG A 206 -3.73 24.56 32.16
CA ARG A 206 -2.62 24.95 31.25
C ARG A 206 -2.88 26.31 30.62
N ASP A 207 -1.95 27.25 30.80
CA ASP A 207 -2.03 28.61 30.27
C ASP A 207 -2.32 28.66 28.75
N LYS A 208 -1.77 27.71 28.00
CA LYS A 208 -1.99 27.60 26.56
C LYS A 208 -3.45 27.26 26.23
N THR A 209 -4.08 26.38 27.00
CA THR A 209 -5.50 26.02 26.80
C THR A 209 -6.39 27.21 27.08
N HIS A 210 -6.11 27.94 28.17
CA HIS A 210 -6.85 29.18 28.48
C HIS A 210 -6.70 30.25 27.39
N ALA A 211 -5.49 30.49 26.91
CA ALA A 211 -5.25 31.46 25.84
C ALA A 211 -6.01 31.10 24.54
N TRP A 212 -6.02 29.82 24.16
CA TRP A 212 -6.78 29.33 23.01
C TRP A 212 -8.29 29.46 23.20
N THR A 213 -8.80 29.07 24.37
CA THR A 213 -10.21 29.17 24.71
C THR A 213 -10.69 30.61 24.70
N GLN A 214 -9.90 31.53 25.27
CA GLN A 214 -10.17 32.96 25.27
C GLN A 214 -10.16 33.55 23.85
N THR A 215 -9.18 33.19 23.03
CA THR A 215 -9.10 33.67 21.63
C THR A 215 -10.33 33.19 20.83
N LEU A 216 -10.68 31.91 20.92
CA LEU A 216 -11.85 31.35 20.22
C LEU A 216 -13.16 31.97 20.72
N SER A 217 -13.33 32.11 22.03
CA SER A 217 -14.53 32.75 22.59
C SER A 217 -14.64 34.22 22.21
N GLY A 218 -13.50 34.94 22.13
CA GLY A 218 -13.45 36.31 21.65
C GLY A 218 -13.90 36.45 20.19
N VAL A 219 -13.45 35.58 19.30
CA VAL A 219 -13.85 35.54 17.89
C VAL A 219 -15.34 35.22 17.76
N LEU A 220 -15.86 34.24 18.53
CA LEU A 220 -17.26 33.86 18.49
C LEU A 220 -18.20 35.01 19.02
N ASN A 221 -17.76 35.73 20.06
CA ASN A 221 -18.46 36.89 20.55
C ASN A 221 -18.55 38.03 19.51
N GLN A 222 -17.45 38.27 18.77
CA GLN A 222 -17.41 39.26 17.69
C GLN A 222 -18.35 38.88 16.51
N GLN A 223 -18.60 37.59 16.29
CA GLN A 223 -19.54 37.10 15.28
C GLN A 223 -21.01 37.21 15.72
N GLY A 224 -21.33 37.78 16.86
CA GLY A 224 -22.68 37.98 17.34
C GLY A 224 -23.36 36.73 17.87
N ILE A 225 -22.59 35.71 18.26
CA ILE A 225 -23.16 34.51 18.86
C ILE A 225 -23.62 34.80 20.28
N GLU A 226 -24.79 34.29 20.64
CA GLU A 226 -25.35 34.46 21.98
C GLU A 226 -24.37 33.92 23.06
N PRO A 227 -24.09 34.73 24.11
CA PRO A 227 -23.12 34.38 25.15
C PRO A 227 -23.33 32.99 25.78
N SER A 228 -24.59 32.58 25.92
CA SER A 228 -24.98 31.25 26.41
C SER A 228 -24.46 30.10 25.57
N MET A 229 -24.26 30.29 24.25
CA MET A 229 -23.81 29.29 23.31
C MET A 229 -22.30 29.37 23.04
N VAL A 230 -21.62 30.46 23.38
CA VAL A 230 -20.19 30.66 23.07
C VAL A 230 -19.34 29.59 23.69
N HIS A 231 -19.57 29.26 24.95
CA HIS A 231 -18.80 28.21 25.65
C HIS A 231 -18.93 26.84 24.98
N GLN A 232 -20.15 26.41 24.68
CA GLN A 232 -20.41 25.12 24.04
C GLN A 232 -19.83 25.05 22.63
N LYS A 233 -19.93 26.13 21.83
CA LYS A 233 -19.32 26.21 20.49
C LYS A 233 -17.80 26.21 20.55
N THR A 234 -17.19 26.89 21.53
CA THR A 234 -15.75 26.89 21.74
C THR A 234 -15.23 25.47 22.02
N LEU A 235 -15.89 24.73 22.93
CA LEU A 235 -15.54 23.34 23.21
C LEU A 235 -15.73 22.45 21.98
N GLY A 236 -16.80 22.64 21.21
CA GLY A 236 -17.02 21.90 19.97
C GLY A 236 -15.94 22.16 18.89
N LEU A 237 -15.45 23.40 18.78
CA LEU A 237 -14.35 23.73 17.88
C LEU A 237 -13.04 23.11 18.34
N LEU A 238 -12.74 23.16 19.65
CA LEU A 238 -11.57 22.49 20.22
C LEU A 238 -11.61 20.98 19.98
N ASP A 239 -12.75 20.32 20.22
CA ASP A 239 -12.90 18.88 19.97
C ASP A 239 -12.70 18.54 18.49
N LYS A 240 -13.19 19.39 17.57
CA LYS A 240 -12.95 19.22 16.13
C LYS A 240 -11.47 19.29 15.78
N VAL A 241 -10.74 20.26 16.32
CA VAL A 241 -9.29 20.41 16.07
C VAL A 241 -8.52 19.23 16.64
N VAL A 242 -8.84 18.79 17.87
CA VAL A 242 -8.23 17.63 18.50
C VAL A 242 -8.47 16.36 17.68
N THR A 243 -9.70 16.14 17.27
CA THR A 243 -10.08 14.97 16.47
C THR A 243 -9.39 14.99 15.10
N GLN A 244 -9.27 16.16 14.48
CA GLN A 244 -8.56 16.32 13.21
C GLN A 244 -7.06 15.98 13.37
N GLN A 245 -6.39 16.51 14.40
CA GLN A 245 -4.99 16.21 14.70
C GLN A 245 -4.77 14.74 15.06
N ALA A 246 -5.63 14.16 15.89
CA ALA A 246 -5.57 12.75 16.25
C ALA A 246 -5.68 11.84 15.02
N THR A 247 -6.61 12.16 14.13
CA THR A 247 -6.80 11.44 12.88
C THR A 247 -5.59 11.58 11.98
N MET A 248 -5.00 12.78 11.88
CA MET A 248 -3.78 13.04 11.13
C MET A 248 -2.60 12.19 11.63
N LEU A 249 -2.37 12.17 12.93
CA LEU A 249 -1.32 11.35 13.55
C LEU A 249 -1.55 9.85 13.27
N SER A 250 -2.80 9.43 13.26
CA SER A 250 -3.16 8.04 12.92
C SER A 250 -2.83 7.70 11.47
N PHE A 251 -3.14 8.58 10.51
CA PHE A 251 -2.75 8.41 9.11
C PHE A 251 -1.23 8.32 8.95
N ASN A 252 -0.49 9.22 9.61
CA ASN A 252 0.97 9.22 9.60
C ASN A 252 1.53 7.91 10.14
N HIS A 253 0.99 7.41 11.26
CA HIS A 253 1.40 6.15 11.85
C HIS A 253 1.16 4.97 10.91
N VAL A 254 0.00 4.89 10.25
CA VAL A 254 -0.30 3.81 9.30
C VAL A 254 0.64 3.84 8.09
N HIS A 255 0.91 5.02 7.52
CA HIS A 255 1.87 5.17 6.43
C HIS A 255 3.28 4.76 6.86
N PHE A 256 3.68 5.12 8.08
CA PHE A 256 4.97 4.70 8.64
C PHE A 256 5.07 3.19 8.81
N LEU A 257 4.04 2.52 9.32
CA LEU A 257 4.00 1.06 9.42
C LEU A 257 4.15 0.38 8.05
N ILE A 258 3.46 0.88 7.03
CA ILE A 258 3.58 0.36 5.67
C ILE A 258 5.01 0.59 5.15
N ALA A 259 5.61 1.77 5.37
CA ALA A 259 6.99 2.04 5.00
C ALA A 259 7.96 1.03 5.65
N CYS A 260 7.80 0.75 6.94
CA CYS A 260 8.61 -0.24 7.66
C CYS A 260 8.47 -1.65 7.06
N ILE A 261 7.25 -2.07 6.69
CA ILE A 261 7.02 -3.38 6.03
C ILE A 261 7.79 -3.43 4.70
N PHE A 262 7.72 -2.36 3.89
CA PHE A 262 8.41 -2.30 2.60
C PHE A 262 9.93 -2.29 2.77
N PHE A 263 10.48 -1.57 3.75
CA PHE A 263 11.91 -1.63 4.07
C PHE A 263 12.35 -3.01 4.56
N ALA A 264 11.55 -3.63 5.44
CA ALA A 264 11.85 -4.95 5.98
C ALA A 264 11.83 -6.06 4.92
N VAL A 265 11.12 -5.86 3.82
CA VAL A 265 11.01 -6.84 2.72
C VAL A 265 12.19 -6.76 1.75
N ILE A 266 12.93 -5.64 1.70
CA ILE A 266 14.07 -5.49 0.76
C ILE A 266 15.09 -6.64 0.88
N PRO A 267 15.57 -7.07 2.06
CA PRO A 267 16.48 -8.21 2.16
C PRO A 267 15.89 -9.52 1.63
N PHE A 268 14.58 -9.72 1.73
CA PHE A 268 13.93 -10.92 1.20
C PHE A 268 13.93 -11.00 -0.34
N VAL A 269 14.15 -9.87 -1.03
CA VAL A 269 14.31 -9.84 -2.49
C VAL A 269 15.52 -10.68 -2.94
N PHE A 270 16.54 -10.81 -2.11
CA PHE A 270 17.70 -11.66 -2.43
C PHE A 270 17.38 -13.17 -2.49
N LEU A 271 16.26 -13.61 -1.88
CA LEU A 271 15.75 -14.98 -1.98
C LEU A 271 15.19 -15.31 -3.37
N LEU A 272 14.86 -14.31 -4.19
CA LEU A 272 14.47 -14.53 -5.58
C LEU A 272 15.64 -15.18 -6.35
N ARG A 273 15.55 -16.46 -6.64
CA ARG A 273 16.49 -17.18 -7.52
C ARG A 273 16.05 -17.01 -8.96
N THR A 274 16.45 -15.95 -9.62
CA THR A 274 16.14 -15.71 -11.04
C THR A 274 17.27 -16.21 -11.92
N ARG A 275 16.99 -17.10 -12.88
CA ARG A 275 17.87 -17.31 -14.03
C ARG A 275 17.69 -16.14 -14.98
N VAL A 276 18.71 -15.33 -15.15
CA VAL A 276 18.80 -14.40 -16.27
C VAL A 276 18.92 -15.26 -17.51
N ILE A 277 17.88 -15.30 -18.34
CA ILE A 277 17.98 -15.92 -19.66
C ILE A 277 18.80 -14.94 -20.49
N SER A 278 20.11 -15.16 -20.59
CA SER A 278 20.99 -14.39 -21.47
C SER A 278 20.51 -14.63 -22.92
N LEU A 279 20.12 -13.59 -23.59
CA LEU A 279 19.74 -13.61 -25.01
C LEU A 279 20.87 -14.13 -25.91
N GLU A 280 22.12 -14.07 -25.43
CA GLU A 280 23.30 -14.68 -26.09
C GLU A 280 23.17 -16.18 -26.30
N THR A 281 22.52 -16.91 -25.37
CA THR A 281 22.34 -18.36 -25.50
C THR A 281 21.34 -18.71 -26.60
N GLN A 282 20.36 -17.86 -26.88
CA GLN A 282 19.39 -18.05 -27.97
C GLN A 282 20.00 -17.69 -29.33
N SER A 283 20.78 -16.63 -29.41
CA SER A 283 21.51 -16.25 -30.63
C SER A 283 22.57 -17.29 -31.00
N GLY A 284 23.29 -17.83 -30.03
CA GLY A 284 24.29 -18.89 -30.23
C GLY A 284 23.69 -20.23 -30.65
N LYS A 285 22.49 -20.60 -30.18
CA LYS A 285 21.79 -21.81 -30.58
C LYS A 285 21.14 -21.66 -31.96
N ALA A 286 20.59 -20.47 -32.27
CA ALA A 286 20.08 -20.18 -33.60
C ALA A 286 21.19 -20.17 -34.67
N ALA A 287 22.39 -19.71 -34.30
CA ALA A 287 23.56 -19.72 -35.18
C ALA A 287 24.15 -21.14 -35.39
N LYS A 288 23.87 -22.07 -34.46
CA LYS A 288 24.33 -23.49 -34.58
C LYS A 288 23.29 -24.46 -35.19
N GLY A 289 22.13 -23.94 -35.65
CA GLY A 289 21.10 -24.79 -36.27
C GLY A 289 20.44 -25.79 -35.33
N GLU A 290 20.62 -25.67 -34.00
CA GLU A 290 19.92 -26.52 -33.04
C GLU A 290 18.45 -26.10 -32.94
N GLU A 291 17.54 -27.03 -33.06
CA GLU A 291 16.09 -26.81 -32.99
C GLU A 291 15.71 -26.14 -31.66
N LEU A 292 14.99 -25.05 -31.75
CA LEU A 292 14.50 -24.29 -30.60
C LEU A 292 13.39 -25.10 -29.90
N PRO A 293 13.42 -25.26 -28.59
CA PRO A 293 12.56 -26.20 -27.82
C PRO A 293 11.05 -25.87 -27.83
N TRP A 294 10.60 -24.93 -28.65
CA TRP A 294 9.18 -24.58 -28.82
C TRP A 294 8.58 -24.98 -30.18
N LYS A 295 9.29 -25.77 -31.01
CA LYS A 295 8.77 -26.28 -32.29
C LYS A 295 8.15 -27.68 -32.20
N THR A 296 7.95 -28.20 -31.01
CA THR A 296 7.18 -29.45 -30.76
C THR A 296 5.98 -29.15 -29.89
#